data_0dd2a5b53d041730de01f8968c240c34
#
_entry.id   0dd2a5b53d041730de01f8968c240c34
#
_cell.length_a   1.000
_cell.length_b   1.000
_cell.length_c   1.000
_cell.angle_alpha   90.00
_cell.angle_beta   90.00
_cell.angle_gamma   90.00
#
_symmetry.space_group_name_H-M   'P 1'
#
loop_
_entity.id
_entity.type
_entity.pdbx_description
1 polymer ?
#
loop_
_entity_poly.entity_id
_entity_poly.type
_entity_poly.pdbx_seq_one_letter_code
_entity_poly.pdbx_strand_id
1 'polypeptide(L)'
;LETFLLDEKAVFLHHPEIYEKYPYSAKVALKTPKRKRPPVLDENGEEIPKGMPKPRGLNTVADMLTRFRAFVLWAIDNGHTTNNPFKHFTIGEIVYGTPIYITNEERTQLFEADLSVNKEVEIQRDIFIFHCFIGCRVSDLFKMTYQNIIGDSIEYIQRKTKEDRPITVRVPLSKTAIALIDKYREEGRESLFPFSTEQHYNRKIKEAFRLAALDRIVTVPDQRTRAEVHKPIYEIASSHMARRTFIGNIYKKVKDPNMVSALSGHKEGSKAFARYRTIDDEMKKEMIGFLE
;
A
#
# COMPACT_ATOMS: atom_id res chain seq x y z
N LEU A 1 1.25 20.07 -19.18
CA LEU A 1 0.46 19.28 -18.23
C LEU A 1 1.27 18.82 -17.03
N GLU A 2 2.47 18.27 -17.23
CA GLU A 2 3.36 17.86 -16.14
C GLU A 2 3.73 19.02 -15.24
N THR A 3 4.22 20.12 -15.80
CA THR A 3 4.52 21.36 -15.07
C THR A 3 3.31 21.86 -14.29
N PHE A 4 2.12 21.84 -14.90
CA PHE A 4 0.88 22.21 -14.24
C PHE A 4 0.53 21.29 -13.07
N LEU A 5 0.71 19.96 -13.23
CA LEU A 5 0.41 18.98 -12.19
C LEU A 5 1.41 19.01 -11.03
N LEU A 6 2.63 19.49 -11.26
CA LEU A 6 3.69 19.62 -10.26
C LEU A 6 3.76 21.03 -9.65
N ASP A 7 3.14 22.03 -10.27
CA ASP A 7 3.12 23.40 -9.78
C ASP A 7 2.17 23.52 -8.58
N GLU A 8 2.74 23.65 -7.40
CA GLU A 8 2.01 23.81 -6.15
C GLU A 8 1.13 25.05 -6.12
N LYS A 9 1.62 26.17 -6.66
CA LYS A 9 0.88 27.41 -6.67
C LYS A 9 -0.29 27.36 -7.64
N ALA A 10 -0.06 26.77 -8.81
CA ALA A 10 -1.07 26.73 -9.85
C ALA A 10 -2.24 25.78 -9.54
N VAL A 11 -1.96 24.62 -8.92
CA VAL A 11 -2.96 23.54 -8.82
C VAL A 11 -3.39 23.27 -7.40
N PHE A 12 -2.48 23.39 -6.44
CA PHE A 12 -2.67 22.73 -5.17
C PHE A 12 -2.69 23.66 -3.96
N LEU A 13 -2.36 24.94 -4.16
CA LEU A 13 -2.37 25.97 -3.12
C LEU A 13 -3.34 27.09 -3.46
N HIS A 14 -4.58 26.77 -3.84
CA HIS A 14 -5.66 27.75 -4.00
C HIS A 14 -5.35 28.89 -4.96
N HIS A 15 -4.77 28.57 -6.13
CA HIS A 15 -4.47 29.61 -7.11
C HIS A 15 -5.79 30.17 -7.65
N PRO A 16 -6.20 31.41 -7.31
CA PRO A 16 -7.50 31.94 -7.69
C PRO A 16 -7.71 31.94 -9.22
N GLU A 17 -6.66 32.23 -9.97
CA GLU A 17 -6.68 32.26 -11.44
C GLU A 17 -7.10 30.92 -12.07
N ILE A 18 -6.79 29.80 -11.44
CA ILE A 18 -7.23 28.48 -11.95
C ILE A 18 -8.74 28.31 -11.79
N TYR A 19 -9.29 28.76 -10.66
CA TYR A 19 -10.72 28.70 -10.44
C TYR A 19 -11.51 29.69 -11.28
N GLU A 20 -10.94 30.86 -11.56
CA GLU A 20 -11.50 31.80 -12.52
C GLU A 20 -11.50 31.21 -13.93
N LYS A 21 -10.38 30.61 -14.35
CA LYS A 21 -10.23 30.01 -15.67
C LYS A 21 -11.06 28.72 -15.84
N TYR A 22 -11.25 27.97 -14.77
CA TYR A 22 -12.00 26.69 -14.78
C TYR A 22 -13.09 26.67 -13.71
N PRO A 23 -14.18 27.44 -13.86
CA PRO A 23 -15.22 27.60 -12.84
C PRO A 23 -15.97 26.29 -12.51
N TYR A 24 -15.94 25.30 -13.41
CA TYR A 24 -16.48 23.97 -13.13
C TYR A 24 -15.69 23.25 -12.04
N SER A 25 -14.37 23.32 -12.07
CA SER A 25 -13.50 22.70 -11.06
C SER A 25 -13.69 23.34 -9.68
N ALA A 26 -13.88 24.66 -9.62
CA ALA A 26 -14.23 25.36 -8.38
C ALA A 26 -15.59 24.91 -7.85
N LYS A 27 -16.62 24.80 -8.72
CA LYS A 27 -17.95 24.30 -8.36
C LYS A 27 -17.92 22.88 -7.79
N VAL A 28 -17.10 21.97 -8.35
CA VAL A 28 -16.97 20.60 -7.87
C VAL A 28 -16.25 20.58 -6.53
N ALA A 29 -15.15 21.35 -6.38
CA ALA A 29 -14.41 21.44 -5.13
C ALA A 29 -15.28 21.98 -3.97
N LEU A 30 -16.10 22.99 -4.23
CA LEU A 30 -16.99 23.59 -3.25
C LEU A 30 -18.22 22.74 -2.90
N LYS A 31 -18.68 21.89 -3.84
CA LYS A 31 -19.84 20.99 -3.64
C LYS A 31 -19.48 19.68 -2.93
N THR A 32 -18.19 19.38 -2.75
CA THR A 32 -17.81 18.16 -2.04
C THR A 32 -18.36 18.19 -0.61
N PRO A 33 -19.15 17.19 -0.18
CA PRO A 33 -19.78 17.20 1.13
C PRO A 33 -18.76 17.42 2.24
N LYS A 34 -19.00 18.40 3.09
CA LYS A 34 -18.16 18.70 4.26
C LYS A 34 -18.24 17.53 5.25
N ARG A 35 -17.46 16.48 5.06
CA ARG A 35 -17.25 15.51 6.12
C ARG A 35 -16.57 16.22 7.29
N LYS A 36 -17.02 15.95 8.53
CA LYS A 36 -16.36 16.41 9.77
C LYS A 36 -14.96 15.75 9.90
N ARG A 37 -14.00 16.20 9.12
CA ARG A 37 -12.59 15.81 9.24
C ARG A 37 -11.86 16.96 9.92
N PRO A 38 -10.82 16.67 10.72
CA PRO A 38 -9.97 17.72 11.24
C PRO A 38 -9.38 18.54 10.09
N PRO A 39 -9.11 19.84 10.29
CA PRO A 39 -8.48 20.67 9.29
C PRO A 39 -7.13 20.08 8.89
N VAL A 40 -6.81 20.14 7.62
CA VAL A 40 -5.45 19.86 7.12
C VAL A 40 -4.75 21.20 7.06
N LEU A 41 -3.63 21.31 7.79
CA LEU A 41 -2.83 22.52 7.80
C LEU A 41 -1.74 22.44 6.72
N ASP A 42 -1.36 23.56 6.16
CA ASP A 42 -0.19 23.70 5.29
C ASP A 42 1.12 23.79 6.11
N GLU A 43 2.23 24.05 5.42
CA GLU A 43 3.57 24.17 6.04
C GLU A 43 3.68 25.39 6.97
N ASN A 44 2.78 26.36 6.84
CA ASN A 44 2.72 27.59 7.64
C ASN A 44 1.72 27.47 8.80
N GLY A 45 1.01 26.33 8.91
CA GLY A 45 -0.01 26.11 9.92
C GLY A 45 -1.38 26.70 9.55
N GLU A 46 -1.58 27.15 8.30
CA GLU A 46 -2.87 27.63 7.81
C GLU A 46 -3.78 26.49 7.36
N GLU A 47 -5.10 26.63 7.59
CA GLU A 47 -6.07 25.62 7.22
C GLU A 47 -6.23 25.52 5.69
N ILE A 48 -5.85 24.36 5.11
CA ILE A 48 -6.14 24.06 3.69
C ILE A 48 -7.64 23.80 3.55
N PRO A 49 -8.39 24.63 2.80
CA PRO A 49 -9.81 24.43 2.60
C PRO A 49 -10.17 23.05 2.10
N LYS A 50 -11.23 22.47 2.68
CA LYS A 50 -11.71 21.14 2.35
C LYS A 50 -12.14 21.07 0.87
N GLY A 51 -11.68 20.03 0.19
CA GLY A 51 -12.00 19.82 -1.23
C GLY A 51 -10.94 20.34 -2.21
N MET A 52 -9.92 21.03 -1.73
CA MET A 52 -8.85 21.50 -2.60
C MET A 52 -7.90 20.38 -3.01
N PRO A 53 -7.43 20.39 -4.26
CA PRO A 53 -6.45 19.40 -4.74
C PRO A 53 -5.15 19.50 -3.94
N LYS A 54 -4.53 18.34 -3.68
CA LYS A 54 -3.20 18.26 -3.09
C LYS A 54 -2.15 18.01 -4.17
N PRO A 55 -0.90 18.48 -3.98
CA PRO A 55 0.21 18.13 -4.86
C PRO A 55 0.31 16.63 -5.08
N ARG A 56 0.59 16.23 -6.31
CA ARG A 56 0.74 14.81 -6.68
C ARG A 56 2.22 14.41 -6.62
N GLY A 57 2.46 13.17 -6.20
CA GLY A 57 3.79 12.59 -6.31
C GLY A 57 4.17 12.31 -7.77
N LEU A 58 5.46 12.33 -8.08
CA LEU A 58 6.01 12.13 -9.44
C LEU A 58 5.49 10.85 -10.11
N ASN A 59 5.41 9.74 -9.37
CA ASN A 59 4.89 8.50 -9.91
C ASN A 59 3.41 8.59 -10.32
N THR A 60 2.61 9.35 -9.55
CA THR A 60 1.19 9.58 -9.89
C THR A 60 1.07 10.41 -11.16
N VAL A 61 1.89 11.45 -11.30
CA VAL A 61 1.92 12.30 -12.50
C VAL A 61 2.33 11.47 -13.72
N ALA A 62 3.39 10.66 -13.61
CA ALA A 62 3.84 9.78 -14.69
C ALA A 62 2.75 8.75 -15.10
N ASP A 63 2.02 8.16 -14.15
CA ASP A 63 0.92 7.23 -14.44
C ASP A 63 -0.24 7.95 -15.15
N MET A 64 -0.62 9.15 -14.70
CA MET A 64 -1.64 9.96 -15.35
C MET A 64 -1.27 10.33 -16.78
N LEU A 65 -0.02 10.76 -17.01
CA LEU A 65 0.48 11.09 -18.33
C LEU A 65 0.55 9.88 -19.26
N THR A 66 0.92 8.70 -18.72
CA THR A 66 0.94 7.44 -19.46
C THR A 66 -0.46 7.06 -19.96
N ARG A 67 -1.48 7.18 -19.09
CA ARG A 67 -2.87 6.93 -19.46
C ARG A 67 -3.39 7.95 -20.47
N PHE A 68 -3.05 9.21 -20.27
CA PHE A 68 -3.42 10.27 -21.22
C PHE A 68 -2.75 10.06 -22.59
N ARG A 69 -1.47 9.66 -22.63
CA ARG A 69 -0.79 9.28 -23.86
C ARG A 69 -1.50 8.14 -24.58
N ALA A 70 -1.90 7.10 -23.86
CA ALA A 70 -2.64 5.98 -24.45
C ALA A 70 -3.96 6.44 -25.10
N PHE A 71 -4.71 7.32 -24.42
CA PHE A 71 -5.91 7.94 -24.98
C PHE A 71 -5.64 8.76 -26.24
N VAL A 72 -4.59 9.60 -26.23
CA VAL A 72 -4.23 10.41 -27.40
C VAL A 72 -3.84 9.55 -28.60
N LEU A 73 -3.04 8.49 -28.39
CA LEU A 73 -2.68 7.56 -29.43
C LEU A 73 -3.91 6.83 -30.00
N TRP A 74 -4.82 6.38 -29.14
CA TRP A 74 -6.09 5.82 -29.59
C TRP A 74 -6.90 6.82 -30.41
N ALA A 75 -6.96 8.10 -30.01
CA ALA A 75 -7.68 9.13 -30.75
C ALA A 75 -7.06 9.42 -32.13
N ILE A 76 -5.74 9.33 -32.25
CA ILE A 76 -5.03 9.45 -33.53
C ILE A 76 -5.35 8.23 -34.41
N ASP A 77 -5.25 7.01 -33.88
CA ASP A 77 -5.50 5.77 -34.62
C ASP A 77 -6.95 5.67 -35.15
N ASN A 78 -7.89 6.29 -34.42
CA ASN A 78 -9.31 6.35 -34.85
C ASN A 78 -9.66 7.62 -35.64
N GLY A 79 -8.70 8.43 -36.05
CA GLY A 79 -8.92 9.59 -36.91
C GLY A 79 -9.57 10.80 -36.24
N HIS A 80 -9.67 10.83 -34.89
CA HIS A 80 -10.25 11.96 -34.15
C HIS A 80 -9.33 13.18 -34.08
N THR A 81 -8.03 12.98 -34.25
CA THR A 81 -7.01 14.05 -34.26
C THR A 81 -5.75 13.58 -34.96
N THR A 82 -4.96 14.53 -35.49
CA THR A 82 -3.61 14.28 -36.00
C THR A 82 -2.54 14.83 -35.08
N ASN A 83 -2.96 15.58 -34.03
CA ASN A 83 -2.05 16.20 -33.09
C ASN A 83 -1.56 15.23 -32.03
N ASN A 84 -0.25 15.00 -31.96
CA ASN A 84 0.40 14.18 -30.95
C ASN A 84 1.29 15.04 -30.04
N PRO A 85 0.77 15.49 -28.88
CA PRO A 85 1.56 16.29 -27.93
C PRO A 85 2.72 15.50 -27.27
N PHE A 86 2.71 14.16 -27.39
CA PHE A 86 3.75 13.30 -26.85
C PHE A 86 4.89 12.99 -27.84
N LYS A 87 4.87 13.55 -29.06
CA LYS A 87 5.88 13.25 -30.07
C LYS A 87 7.30 13.63 -29.60
N HIS A 88 7.41 14.73 -28.87
CA HIS A 88 8.68 15.27 -28.35
C HIS A 88 8.69 15.39 -26.82
N PHE A 89 7.75 14.70 -26.13
CA PHE A 89 7.63 14.75 -24.70
C PHE A 89 7.91 13.35 -24.11
N THR A 90 8.90 13.28 -23.23
CA THR A 90 9.24 12.04 -22.50
C THR A 90 8.58 12.05 -21.14
N ILE A 91 7.75 11.05 -20.88
CA ILE A 91 7.14 10.86 -19.57
C ILE A 91 8.20 10.36 -18.60
N GLY A 92 8.27 10.98 -17.42
CA GLY A 92 9.19 10.58 -16.36
C GLY A 92 9.01 9.12 -15.91
N GLU A 93 10.08 8.50 -15.49
CA GLU A 93 10.03 7.10 -15.03
C GLU A 93 9.32 6.97 -13.69
N ILE A 94 8.60 5.84 -13.54
CA ILE A 94 8.02 5.45 -12.26
C ILE A 94 9.11 4.76 -11.43
N VAL A 95 9.49 5.38 -10.32
CA VAL A 95 10.52 4.87 -9.42
C VAL A 95 9.87 4.34 -8.14
N TYR A 96 10.19 3.10 -7.80
CA TYR A 96 9.75 2.48 -6.56
C TYR A 96 10.95 2.26 -5.63
N GLY A 97 10.82 2.65 -4.38
CA GLY A 97 11.80 2.31 -3.34
C GLY A 97 11.83 0.81 -3.01
N THR A 98 12.84 0.40 -2.24
CA THR A 98 12.93 -0.95 -1.68
C THR A 98 11.71 -1.24 -0.80
N PRO A 99 11.11 -2.45 -0.90
CA PRO A 99 10.01 -2.82 -0.03
C PRO A 99 10.44 -2.85 1.44
N ILE A 100 9.82 -2.03 2.26
CA ILE A 100 10.03 -2.03 3.70
C ILE A 100 9.00 -2.96 4.34
N TYR A 101 9.49 -3.82 5.23
CA TYR A 101 8.70 -4.79 5.99
C TYR A 101 9.30 -4.98 7.38
N ILE A 102 8.58 -5.64 8.28
CA ILE A 102 9.05 -5.99 9.63
C ILE A 102 9.68 -7.38 9.63
N THR A 103 10.68 -7.56 10.47
CA THR A 103 11.30 -8.86 10.71
C THR A 103 10.37 -9.78 11.49
N ASN A 104 10.75 -11.06 11.64
CA ASN A 104 10.01 -11.98 12.49
C ASN A 104 10.04 -11.56 13.96
N GLU A 105 11.17 -11.03 14.42
CA GLU A 105 11.37 -10.52 15.79
C GLU A 105 10.48 -9.30 16.02
N GLU A 106 10.48 -8.32 15.12
CA GLU A 106 9.60 -7.15 15.17
C GLU A 106 8.12 -7.55 15.14
N ARG A 107 7.76 -8.59 14.34
CA ARG A 107 6.40 -9.12 14.33
C ARG A 107 6.01 -9.75 15.67
N THR A 108 6.91 -10.49 16.29
CA THR A 108 6.71 -11.08 17.62
C THR A 108 6.58 -9.99 18.67
N GLN A 109 7.46 -8.99 18.68
CA GLN A 109 7.36 -7.82 19.55
C GLN A 109 6.00 -7.13 19.43
N LEU A 110 5.52 -6.91 18.20
CA LEU A 110 4.20 -6.32 17.95
C LEU A 110 3.07 -7.19 18.48
N PHE A 111 3.17 -8.50 18.31
CA PHE A 111 2.15 -9.44 18.75
C PHE A 111 2.07 -9.55 20.27
N GLU A 112 3.20 -9.54 20.96
CA GLU A 112 3.31 -9.67 22.41
C GLU A 112 3.08 -8.35 23.17
N ALA A 113 3.06 -7.21 22.46
CA ALA A 113 2.81 -5.92 23.08
C ALA A 113 1.44 -5.90 23.77
N ASP A 114 1.40 -5.45 25.03
CA ASP A 114 0.16 -5.26 25.76
C ASP A 114 -0.59 -4.03 25.25
N LEU A 115 -1.65 -4.27 24.50
CA LEU A 115 -2.55 -3.27 23.95
C LEU A 115 -3.96 -3.38 24.54
N SER A 116 -4.13 -4.10 25.65
CA SER A 116 -5.42 -4.37 26.30
C SER A 116 -6.19 -3.12 26.69
N VAL A 117 -5.48 -2.04 27.00
CA VAL A 117 -6.06 -0.72 27.33
C VAL A 117 -6.81 -0.12 26.13
N ASN A 118 -6.41 -0.44 24.90
CA ASN A 118 -7.08 0.03 23.67
C ASN A 118 -7.51 -1.15 22.82
N LYS A 119 -8.68 -1.71 23.16
CA LYS A 119 -9.24 -2.90 22.51
C LYS A 119 -9.33 -2.79 20.98
N GLU A 120 -9.62 -1.61 20.48
CA GLU A 120 -9.71 -1.38 19.05
C GLU A 120 -8.34 -1.50 18.35
N VAL A 121 -7.28 -0.99 18.98
CA VAL A 121 -5.90 -1.14 18.50
C VAL A 121 -5.46 -2.59 18.58
N GLU A 122 -5.77 -3.29 19.67
CA GLU A 122 -5.48 -4.72 19.84
C GLU A 122 -6.11 -5.55 18.72
N ILE A 123 -7.40 -5.36 18.43
CA ILE A 123 -8.10 -6.07 17.34
C ILE A 123 -7.40 -5.84 16.00
N GLN A 124 -7.11 -4.59 15.66
CA GLN A 124 -6.50 -4.28 14.37
C GLN A 124 -5.03 -4.76 14.30
N ARG A 125 -4.29 -4.78 15.41
CA ARG A 125 -2.98 -5.41 15.53
C ARG A 125 -3.07 -6.90 15.24
N ASP A 126 -4.02 -7.60 15.85
CA ASP A 126 -4.19 -9.04 15.68
C ASP A 126 -4.57 -9.40 14.23
N ILE A 127 -5.43 -8.60 13.61
CA ILE A 127 -5.74 -8.73 12.17
C ILE A 127 -4.46 -8.50 11.34
N PHE A 128 -3.59 -7.55 11.71
CA PHE A 128 -2.34 -7.30 11.00
C PHE A 128 -1.36 -8.48 11.15
N ILE A 129 -1.26 -9.07 12.34
CA ILE A 129 -0.44 -10.27 12.58
C ILE A 129 -0.95 -11.43 11.73
N PHE A 130 -2.26 -11.70 11.73
CA PHE A 130 -2.86 -12.68 10.83
C PHE A 130 -2.55 -12.39 9.37
N HIS A 131 -2.70 -11.14 8.94
CA HIS A 131 -2.39 -10.69 7.59
C HIS A 131 -0.92 -10.95 7.21
N CYS A 132 0.02 -10.82 8.16
CA CYS A 132 1.43 -11.17 7.97
C CYS A 132 1.66 -12.68 7.76
N PHE A 133 0.78 -13.55 8.22
CA PHE A 133 0.87 -15.00 7.99
C PHE A 133 0.21 -15.45 6.68
N ILE A 134 -0.73 -14.66 6.14
CA ILE A 134 -1.46 -15.03 4.91
C ILE A 134 -0.89 -14.32 3.68
N GLY A 135 -0.38 -13.09 3.84
CA GLY A 135 0.25 -12.32 2.77
C GLY A 135 -0.67 -11.89 1.62
N CYS A 136 -1.98 -11.98 1.77
CA CYS A 136 -2.96 -11.58 0.77
C CYS A 136 -2.98 -10.06 0.55
N ARG A 137 -3.78 -9.55 -0.40
CA ARG A 137 -4.10 -8.13 -0.48
C ARG A 137 -5.18 -7.78 0.54
N VAL A 138 -5.18 -6.55 1.05
CA VAL A 138 -6.20 -6.10 2.02
C VAL A 138 -7.62 -6.25 1.49
N SER A 139 -7.83 -6.03 0.19
CA SER A 139 -9.12 -6.24 -0.47
C SER A 139 -9.59 -7.70 -0.47
N ASP A 140 -8.66 -8.64 -0.43
CA ASP A 140 -8.95 -10.06 -0.34
C ASP A 140 -9.15 -10.45 1.13
N LEU A 141 -8.31 -9.94 2.05
CA LEU A 141 -8.42 -10.14 3.49
C LEU A 141 -9.81 -9.78 4.02
N PHE A 142 -10.32 -8.59 3.67
CA PHE A 142 -11.60 -8.08 4.18
C PHE A 142 -12.83 -8.83 3.66
N LYS A 143 -12.63 -9.75 2.73
CA LYS A 143 -13.68 -10.63 2.21
C LYS A 143 -13.58 -12.06 2.70
N MET A 144 -12.56 -12.35 3.52
CA MET A 144 -12.39 -13.70 4.06
C MET A 144 -13.49 -14.04 5.07
N THR A 145 -14.05 -15.20 4.88
CA THR A 145 -15.06 -15.80 5.75
C THR A 145 -14.55 -17.14 6.28
N TYR A 146 -15.25 -17.74 7.20
CA TYR A 146 -14.94 -19.10 7.68
C TYR A 146 -15.01 -20.13 6.56
N GLN A 147 -15.76 -19.89 5.47
CA GLN A 147 -15.83 -20.78 4.31
C GLN A 147 -14.51 -20.84 3.52
N ASN A 148 -13.62 -19.87 3.70
CA ASN A 148 -12.29 -19.91 3.10
C ASN A 148 -11.32 -20.86 3.81
N ILE A 149 -11.68 -21.40 4.98
CA ILE A 149 -10.86 -22.36 5.71
C ILE A 149 -11.16 -23.75 5.19
N ILE A 150 -10.19 -24.36 4.50
CA ILE A 150 -10.30 -25.70 3.92
C ILE A 150 -9.21 -26.57 4.55
N GLY A 151 -9.61 -27.42 5.47
CA GLY A 151 -8.68 -28.24 6.26
C GLY A 151 -7.77 -27.38 7.14
N ASP A 152 -6.48 -27.48 6.92
CA ASP A 152 -5.42 -26.74 7.63
C ASP A 152 -4.98 -25.46 6.91
N SER A 153 -5.69 -25.04 5.88
CA SER A 153 -5.27 -23.97 4.98
C SER A 153 -6.40 -22.97 4.75
N ILE A 154 -6.04 -21.76 4.33
CA ILE A 154 -6.98 -20.77 3.82
C ILE A 154 -6.88 -20.71 2.30
N GLU A 155 -8.03 -20.74 1.63
CA GLU A 155 -8.12 -20.69 0.17
C GLU A 155 -8.96 -19.51 -0.29
N TYR A 156 -8.47 -18.79 -1.30
CA TYR A 156 -9.18 -17.66 -1.89
C TYR A 156 -8.76 -17.40 -3.33
N ILE A 157 -9.68 -16.84 -4.12
CA ILE A 157 -9.38 -16.35 -5.47
C ILE A 157 -9.09 -14.84 -5.37
N GLN A 158 -7.92 -14.42 -5.87
CA GLN A 158 -7.52 -13.02 -5.83
C GLN A 158 -8.45 -12.15 -6.68
N ARG A 159 -8.99 -11.09 -6.07
CA ARG A 159 -9.90 -10.16 -6.75
C ARG A 159 -9.30 -9.51 -8.00
N LYS A 160 -8.04 -9.10 -7.95
CA LYS A 160 -7.38 -8.37 -9.05
C LYS A 160 -7.21 -9.19 -10.33
N THR A 161 -7.19 -10.52 -10.22
CA THR A 161 -6.96 -11.41 -11.35
C THR A 161 -8.19 -12.28 -11.68
N LYS A 162 -9.31 -12.05 -10.98
CA LYS A 162 -10.50 -12.89 -11.08
C LYS A 162 -11.13 -12.90 -12.49
N GLU A 163 -11.11 -11.77 -13.17
CA GLU A 163 -11.73 -11.59 -14.48
C GLU A 163 -10.85 -12.12 -15.61
N ASP A 164 -9.52 -11.96 -15.51
CA ASP A 164 -8.61 -12.38 -16.59
C ASP A 164 -8.09 -13.81 -16.41
N ARG A 165 -7.64 -14.15 -15.20
CA ARG A 165 -7.11 -15.48 -14.83
C ARG A 165 -7.36 -15.73 -13.34
N PRO A 166 -8.47 -16.39 -12.98
CA PRO A 166 -8.74 -16.73 -11.59
C PRO A 166 -7.69 -17.74 -11.10
N ILE A 167 -6.82 -17.32 -10.19
CA ILE A 167 -5.84 -18.19 -9.53
C ILE A 167 -6.30 -18.38 -8.10
N THR A 168 -6.52 -19.62 -7.71
CA THR A 168 -6.74 -19.99 -6.33
C THR A 168 -5.41 -19.97 -5.59
N VAL A 169 -5.34 -19.21 -4.53
CA VAL A 169 -4.21 -19.15 -3.62
C VAL A 169 -4.57 -19.96 -2.38
N ARG A 170 -3.71 -20.91 -2.04
CA ARG A 170 -3.83 -21.72 -0.83
C ARG A 170 -2.63 -21.45 0.06
N VAL A 171 -2.90 -21.07 1.32
CA VAL A 171 -1.87 -20.76 2.31
C VAL A 171 -2.12 -21.61 3.55
N PRO A 172 -1.19 -22.49 3.94
CA PRO A 172 -1.29 -23.25 5.19
C PRO A 172 -1.34 -22.30 6.39
N LEU A 173 -2.22 -22.59 7.36
CA LEU A 173 -2.40 -21.80 8.55
C LEU A 173 -1.36 -22.19 9.60
N SER A 174 -0.62 -21.22 10.11
CA SER A 174 0.24 -21.42 11.27
C SER A 174 -0.58 -21.55 12.56
N LYS A 175 0.01 -22.13 13.61
CA LYS A 175 -0.64 -22.22 14.93
C LYS A 175 -1.13 -20.86 15.44
N THR A 176 -0.33 -19.81 15.27
CA THR A 176 -0.70 -18.43 15.63
C THR A 176 -1.88 -17.93 14.82
N ALA A 177 -1.89 -18.19 13.49
CA ALA A 177 -3.02 -17.79 12.66
C ALA A 177 -4.32 -18.48 13.08
N ILE A 178 -4.28 -19.77 13.41
CA ILE A 178 -5.43 -20.53 13.93
C ILE A 178 -5.90 -19.92 15.26
N ALA A 179 -4.99 -19.69 16.21
CA ALA A 179 -5.32 -19.12 17.51
C ALA A 179 -5.99 -17.74 17.38
N LEU A 180 -5.55 -16.92 16.43
CA LEU A 180 -6.18 -15.63 16.14
C LEU A 180 -7.58 -15.78 15.56
N ILE A 181 -7.78 -16.74 14.65
CA ILE A 181 -9.12 -17.04 14.12
C ILE A 181 -10.06 -17.45 15.26
N ASP A 182 -9.60 -18.33 16.13
CA ASP A 182 -10.40 -18.82 17.26
C ASP A 182 -10.68 -17.74 18.31
N LYS A 183 -9.70 -16.85 18.60
CA LYS A 183 -9.86 -15.68 19.48
C LYS A 183 -11.01 -14.79 19.06
N TYR A 184 -11.19 -14.63 17.75
CA TYR A 184 -12.22 -13.74 17.19
C TYR A 184 -13.43 -14.49 16.61
N ARG A 185 -13.54 -15.78 16.88
CA ARG A 185 -14.72 -16.55 16.47
C ARG A 185 -15.95 -16.06 17.21
N GLU A 186 -17.01 -15.75 16.46
CA GLU A 186 -18.26 -15.24 17.01
C GLU A 186 -19.42 -15.86 16.25
N GLU A 187 -20.42 -16.35 17.00
CA GLU A 187 -21.60 -16.97 16.42
C GLU A 187 -22.40 -15.94 15.61
N GLY A 188 -22.84 -16.32 14.41
CA GLY A 188 -23.59 -15.45 13.52
C GLY A 188 -22.74 -14.48 12.66
N ARG A 189 -21.43 -14.36 12.92
CA ARG A 189 -20.56 -13.58 12.06
C ARG A 189 -20.00 -14.45 10.94
N GLU A 190 -20.25 -14.05 9.68
CA GLU A 190 -19.69 -14.73 8.52
C GLU A 190 -18.21 -14.38 8.28
N SER A 191 -17.84 -13.12 8.49
CA SER A 191 -16.46 -12.64 8.27
C SER A 191 -15.50 -13.22 9.31
N LEU A 192 -14.28 -13.53 8.86
CA LEU A 192 -13.24 -14.18 9.67
C LEU A 192 -12.82 -13.32 10.89
N PHE A 193 -12.85 -12.01 10.76
CA PHE A 193 -12.52 -11.04 11.81
C PHE A 193 -13.54 -9.89 11.81
N PRO A 194 -13.60 -9.08 12.89
CA PRO A 194 -14.38 -7.85 12.92
C PRO A 194 -13.72 -6.75 12.07
N PHE A 195 -13.76 -6.94 10.75
CA PHE A 195 -13.15 -6.01 9.81
C PHE A 195 -13.79 -4.63 9.87
N SER A 196 -12.95 -3.61 9.65
CA SER A 196 -13.36 -2.21 9.53
C SER A 196 -13.02 -1.66 8.13
N THR A 197 -13.04 -0.34 7.96
CA THR A 197 -12.56 0.26 6.71
C THR A 197 -11.03 0.18 6.61
N GLU A 198 -10.48 0.09 5.39
CA GLU A 198 -9.03 0.08 5.18
C GLU A 198 -8.34 1.31 5.77
N GLN A 199 -8.99 2.48 5.70
CA GLN A 199 -8.45 3.72 6.29
C GLN A 199 -8.33 3.61 7.81
N HIS A 200 -9.36 3.05 8.46
CA HIS A 200 -9.35 2.83 9.90
C HIS A 200 -8.28 1.80 10.29
N TYR A 201 -8.22 0.68 9.59
CA TYR A 201 -7.22 -0.37 9.76
C TYR A 201 -5.79 0.20 9.66
N ASN A 202 -5.48 0.95 8.58
CA ASN A 202 -4.16 1.56 8.40
C ASN A 202 -3.79 2.55 9.52
N ARG A 203 -4.76 3.32 10.03
CA ARG A 203 -4.53 4.23 11.15
C ARG A 203 -4.20 3.47 12.42
N LYS A 204 -4.93 2.38 12.71
CA LYS A 204 -4.73 1.59 13.92
C LYS A 204 -3.46 0.73 13.86
N ILE A 205 -3.04 0.26 12.70
CA ILE A 205 -1.73 -0.36 12.53
C ILE A 205 -0.61 0.59 12.95
N LYS A 206 -0.62 1.85 12.49
CA LYS A 206 0.38 2.84 12.90
C LYS A 206 0.40 3.07 14.41
N GLU A 207 -0.78 3.16 15.01
CA GLU A 207 -0.94 3.31 16.45
C GLU A 207 -0.39 2.09 17.21
N ALA A 208 -0.69 0.87 16.74
CA ALA A 208 -0.17 -0.37 17.31
C ALA A 208 1.36 -0.45 17.25
N PHE A 209 1.95 -0.12 16.10
CA PHE A 209 3.41 -0.09 15.95
C PHE A 209 4.06 0.89 16.91
N ARG A 210 3.50 2.10 17.06
CA ARG A 210 4.01 3.10 18.00
C ARG A 210 3.92 2.63 19.43
N LEU A 211 2.79 2.05 19.84
CA LEU A 211 2.59 1.53 21.20
C LEU A 211 3.47 0.31 21.50
N ALA A 212 3.78 -0.50 20.50
CA ALA A 212 4.71 -1.62 20.61
C ALA A 212 6.18 -1.20 20.52
N ALA A 213 6.50 0.10 20.55
CA ALA A 213 7.84 0.66 20.43
C ALA A 213 8.61 0.17 19.17
N LEU A 214 7.91 -0.03 18.06
CA LEU A 214 8.54 -0.30 16.77
C LEU A 214 8.87 1.04 16.10
N ASP A 215 10.02 1.60 16.45
CA ASP A 215 10.45 2.94 16.06
C ASP A 215 11.68 2.95 15.14
N ARG A 216 12.12 1.79 14.67
CA ARG A 216 13.26 1.67 13.75
C ARG A 216 13.16 2.68 12.62
N ILE A 217 14.24 3.44 12.41
CA ILE A 217 14.32 4.42 11.33
C ILE A 217 14.52 3.71 10.00
N VAL A 218 13.74 4.09 9.03
CA VAL A 218 13.79 3.58 7.65
C VAL A 218 13.94 4.73 6.66
N THR A 219 14.69 4.49 5.61
CA THR A 219 14.88 5.45 4.52
C THR A 219 13.83 5.21 3.44
N VAL A 220 13.07 6.23 3.11
CA VAL A 220 12.05 6.20 2.06
C VAL A 220 12.27 7.36 1.09
N PRO A 221 12.02 7.18 -0.21
CA PRO A 221 12.03 8.31 -1.13
C PRO A 221 10.81 9.20 -0.89
N ASP A 222 11.03 10.49 -0.84
CA ASP A 222 9.94 11.46 -0.91
C ASP A 222 9.20 11.32 -2.24
N GLN A 223 7.88 11.38 -2.21
CA GLN A 223 7.05 11.11 -3.38
C GLN A 223 7.14 12.22 -4.45
N ARG A 224 7.56 13.43 -4.09
CA ARG A 224 7.59 14.60 -4.95
C ARG A 224 9.00 14.93 -5.41
N THR A 225 9.96 14.89 -4.49
CA THR A 225 11.35 15.29 -4.74
C THR A 225 12.26 14.11 -5.04
N ARG A 226 11.85 12.89 -4.65
CA ARG A 226 12.68 11.67 -4.62
C ARG A 226 13.87 11.75 -3.67
N ALA A 227 13.98 12.81 -2.88
CA ALA A 227 14.99 12.92 -1.85
C ALA A 227 14.81 11.81 -0.80
N GLU A 228 15.89 11.39 -0.19
CA GLU A 228 15.85 10.45 0.92
C GLU A 228 15.26 11.11 2.16
N VAL A 229 14.27 10.44 2.76
CA VAL A 229 13.64 10.88 4.01
C VAL A 229 13.73 9.75 5.01
N HIS A 230 14.20 10.06 6.20
CA HIS A 230 14.29 9.13 7.32
C HIS A 230 13.03 9.24 8.19
N LYS A 231 12.34 8.12 8.38
CA LYS A 231 11.11 8.06 9.17
C LYS A 231 11.10 6.84 10.08
N PRO A 232 10.50 6.93 11.27
CA PRO A 232 10.25 5.74 12.06
C PRO A 232 9.25 4.83 11.33
N ILE A 233 9.44 3.51 11.44
CA ILE A 233 8.66 2.53 10.68
C ILE A 233 7.16 2.61 10.96
N TYR A 234 6.75 3.03 12.16
CA TYR A 234 5.33 3.20 12.50
C TYR A 234 4.63 4.27 11.63
N GLU A 235 5.34 5.29 11.14
CA GLU A 235 4.74 6.30 10.26
C GLU A 235 4.35 5.76 8.88
N ILE A 236 5.09 4.77 8.40
CA ILE A 236 4.87 4.17 7.09
C ILE A 236 4.11 2.84 7.14
N ALA A 237 3.84 2.34 8.35
CA ALA A 237 3.10 1.10 8.57
C ALA A 237 1.72 1.17 7.89
N SER A 238 1.35 0.09 7.22
CA SER A 238 0.08 -0.01 6.49
C SER A 238 -0.29 -1.48 6.23
N SER A 239 -1.51 -1.72 5.82
CA SER A 239 -2.00 -3.04 5.40
C SER A 239 -1.07 -3.73 4.38
N HIS A 240 -0.51 -2.96 3.44
CA HIS A 240 0.40 -3.51 2.44
C HIS A 240 1.74 -3.97 3.03
N MET A 241 2.15 -3.44 4.18
CA MET A 241 3.34 -3.90 4.91
C MET A 241 3.18 -5.35 5.38
N ALA A 242 1.99 -5.78 5.79
CA ALA A 242 1.75 -7.18 6.17
C ALA A 242 2.10 -8.15 5.04
N ARG A 243 1.64 -7.84 3.82
CA ARG A 243 1.99 -8.64 2.64
C ARG A 243 3.48 -8.60 2.32
N ARG A 244 4.12 -7.45 2.49
CA ARG A 244 5.58 -7.32 2.32
C ARG A 244 6.33 -8.15 3.36
N THR A 245 5.87 -8.15 4.61
CA THR A 245 6.40 -8.96 5.71
C THR A 245 6.34 -10.45 5.40
N PHE A 246 5.19 -10.93 4.92
CA PHE A 246 5.03 -12.32 4.48
C PHE A 246 6.06 -12.70 3.42
N ILE A 247 6.11 -11.92 2.35
CA ILE A 247 6.99 -12.22 1.20
C ILE A 247 8.45 -12.09 1.58
N GLY A 248 8.85 -11.01 2.25
CA GLY A 248 10.24 -10.73 2.60
C GLY A 248 10.83 -11.79 3.53
N ASN A 249 10.12 -12.15 4.61
CA ASN A 249 10.60 -13.15 5.56
C ASN A 249 10.65 -14.57 4.98
N ILE A 250 9.71 -14.94 4.09
CA ILE A 250 9.77 -16.24 3.42
C ILE A 250 10.90 -16.25 2.41
N TYR A 251 11.05 -15.18 1.61
CA TYR A 251 12.09 -15.10 0.59
C TYR A 251 13.50 -15.18 1.16
N LYS A 252 13.75 -14.58 2.32
CA LYS A 252 15.02 -14.73 3.05
C LYS A 252 15.43 -16.18 3.28
N LYS A 253 14.44 -17.04 3.60
CA LYS A 253 14.69 -18.45 3.95
C LYS A 253 14.71 -19.36 2.73
N VAL A 254 13.73 -19.18 1.82
CA VAL A 254 13.50 -20.08 0.70
C VAL A 254 14.37 -19.72 -0.51
N LYS A 255 14.67 -18.44 -0.72
CA LYS A 255 15.47 -17.88 -1.84
C LYS A 255 14.94 -18.28 -3.24
N ASP A 256 13.78 -18.95 -3.32
CA ASP A 256 13.11 -19.33 -4.57
C ASP A 256 11.90 -18.41 -4.84
N PRO A 257 11.99 -17.55 -5.86
CA PRO A 257 10.90 -16.62 -6.20
C PRO A 257 9.63 -17.32 -6.64
N ASN A 258 9.71 -18.53 -7.24
CA ASN A 258 8.55 -19.23 -7.76
C ASN A 258 7.71 -19.81 -6.63
N MET A 259 8.37 -20.42 -5.64
CA MET A 259 7.69 -20.92 -4.43
C MET A 259 6.99 -19.80 -3.66
N VAL A 260 7.67 -18.67 -3.45
CA VAL A 260 7.07 -17.52 -2.75
C VAL A 260 5.95 -16.88 -3.57
N SER A 261 6.08 -16.88 -4.91
CA SER A 261 5.04 -16.39 -5.81
C SER A 261 3.78 -17.24 -5.75
N ALA A 262 3.90 -18.56 -5.66
CA ALA A 262 2.79 -19.49 -5.53
C ALA A 262 1.97 -19.21 -4.25
N LEU A 263 2.64 -19.01 -3.12
CA LEU A 263 1.99 -18.68 -1.85
C LEU A 263 1.36 -17.28 -1.82
N SER A 264 1.98 -16.31 -2.49
CA SER A 264 1.52 -14.93 -2.47
C SER A 264 0.60 -14.57 -3.66
N GLY A 265 0.48 -15.46 -4.64
CA GLY A 265 -0.31 -15.24 -5.86
C GLY A 265 0.24 -14.10 -6.72
N HIS A 266 1.55 -13.89 -6.74
CA HIS A 266 2.17 -13.03 -7.73
C HIS A 266 2.30 -13.76 -9.07
N LYS A 267 2.17 -13.00 -10.16
CA LYS A 267 2.47 -13.52 -11.48
C LYS A 267 3.98 -13.75 -11.57
N GLU A 268 4.39 -14.88 -12.14
CA GLU A 268 5.78 -15.16 -12.46
C GLU A 268 6.38 -14.02 -13.30
N GLY A 269 7.63 -13.65 -13.02
CA GLY A 269 8.31 -12.53 -13.69
C GLY A 269 7.78 -11.13 -13.38
N SER A 270 6.87 -10.98 -12.42
CA SER A 270 6.28 -9.67 -12.12
C SER A 270 7.33 -8.69 -11.58
N LYS A 271 7.39 -7.48 -12.17
CA LYS A 271 8.26 -6.37 -11.70
C LYS A 271 8.01 -6.04 -10.21
N ALA A 272 6.78 -6.20 -9.74
CA ALA A 272 6.44 -5.97 -8.34
C ALA A 272 7.11 -7.00 -7.42
N PHE A 273 7.20 -8.27 -7.85
CA PHE A 273 7.87 -9.32 -7.10
C PHE A 273 9.40 -9.20 -7.19
N ALA A 274 9.95 -8.78 -8.34
CA ALA A 274 11.38 -8.60 -8.53
C ALA A 274 12.02 -7.69 -7.46
N ARG A 275 11.25 -6.75 -6.89
CA ARG A 275 11.70 -5.85 -5.82
C ARG A 275 12.03 -6.56 -4.50
N TYR A 276 11.47 -7.75 -4.26
CA TYR A 276 11.79 -8.58 -3.09
C TYR A 276 13.05 -9.42 -3.28
N ARG A 277 13.55 -9.51 -4.52
CA ARG A 277 14.85 -10.14 -4.82
C ARG A 277 16.04 -9.25 -4.46
N THR A 278 15.77 -8.03 -4.00
CA THR A 278 16.83 -7.16 -3.52
C THR A 278 17.53 -7.86 -2.36
N ILE A 279 18.82 -8.06 -2.50
CA ILE A 279 19.70 -8.67 -1.49
C ILE A 279 19.62 -7.81 -0.25
N ASP A 280 19.13 -8.35 0.86
CA ASP A 280 19.13 -7.63 2.13
C ASP A 280 20.54 -7.55 2.75
N ASP A 281 20.69 -6.74 3.80
CA ASP A 281 22.01 -6.49 4.38
C ASP A 281 22.60 -7.74 5.06
N GLU A 282 21.78 -8.67 5.54
CA GLU A 282 22.26 -9.96 6.08
C GLU A 282 22.84 -10.82 4.96
N MET A 283 22.13 -10.93 3.83
CA MET A 283 22.61 -11.64 2.65
C MET A 283 23.89 -11.00 2.09
N LYS A 284 24.00 -9.67 2.11
CA LYS A 284 25.23 -8.98 1.70
C LYS A 284 26.40 -9.31 2.63
N LYS A 285 26.17 -9.31 3.95
CA LYS A 285 27.20 -9.70 4.94
C LYS A 285 27.61 -11.16 4.75
N GLU A 286 26.66 -12.07 4.56
CA GLU A 286 26.93 -13.48 4.25
C GLU A 286 27.79 -13.61 2.98
N MET A 287 27.44 -12.88 1.91
CA MET A 287 28.23 -12.89 0.66
C MET A 287 29.64 -12.35 0.83
N ILE A 288 29.82 -11.29 1.62
CA ILE A 288 31.17 -10.76 1.91
C ILE A 288 31.97 -11.75 2.76
N GLY A 289 31.33 -12.47 3.69
CA GLY A 289 31.97 -13.54 4.46
C GLY A 289 32.54 -14.69 3.61
N PHE A 290 32.09 -14.88 2.37
CA PHE A 290 32.69 -15.84 1.45
C PHE A 290 34.04 -15.38 0.84
N LEU A 291 34.42 -14.12 1.05
CA LEU A 291 35.67 -13.55 0.56
C LEU A 291 36.80 -13.66 1.62
N GLU A 292 36.47 -13.99 2.85
CA GLU A 292 37.39 -14.21 3.97
C GLU A 292 37.71 -15.70 4.13
#